data_a6b2d6a5d8ef16e696a4817500b96783
#
_entry.id   a6b2d6a5d8ef16e696a4817500b96783
#
_cell.length_a   1.000
_cell.length_b   1.000
_cell.length_c   1.000
_cell.angle_alpha   90.00
_cell.angle_beta   90.00
_cell.angle_gamma   90.00
#
_symmetry.space_group_name_H-M   'P 1'
#
loop_
_entity.id
_entity.type
_entity.pdbx_description
1 polymer ?
#
loop_
_entity_poly.entity_id
_entity_poly.type
_entity_poly.pdbx_seq_one_letter_code
_entity_poly.pdbx_strand_id
1 'polypeptide(L)'
;IEDGTEIVSRSVIFATGISRRKLGVPGEKELFGKGVSYCAVCDCNFYKGRKVLIVGNDSEAAVSAELMTRYASETFWAAWDVEADPKLVAKAKDAGAKLLTSKPKEIRGEGKVQSVLMDDGSVVEVDGVFIELGAKSAADLAMDLDIMPEIDDTIKVNPDCSTKVPGAFACGDITGRPWQVAKAVGQGCIAGMAAVDYVRGKK
;
A
#
# COMPACT_ATOMS: atom_id res chain seq x y z
N ILE A 1 -4.03 6.56 27.05
CA ILE A 1 -4.96 5.89 26.14
C ILE A 1 -6.29 6.62 26.13
N GLU A 2 -7.26 6.23 25.28
CA GLU A 2 -8.51 6.97 25.03
C GLU A 2 -9.33 7.31 26.29
N ASP A 3 -9.24 6.51 27.34
CA ASP A 3 -9.91 6.74 28.64
C ASP A 3 -9.12 7.64 29.61
N GLY A 4 -8.01 8.24 29.14
CA GLY A 4 -7.13 9.09 29.95
C GLY A 4 -6.11 8.32 30.78
N THR A 5 -6.05 6.98 30.70
CA THR A 5 -5.04 6.19 31.40
C THR A 5 -3.64 6.48 30.89
N GLU A 6 -2.71 6.82 31.75
CA GLU A 6 -1.29 6.97 31.42
C GLU A 6 -0.54 5.66 31.62
N ILE A 7 0.27 5.28 30.62
CA ILE A 7 1.16 4.11 30.69
C ILE A 7 2.60 4.60 30.64
N VAL A 8 3.37 4.35 31.70
CA VAL A 8 4.81 4.62 31.73
C VAL A 8 5.56 3.39 31.30
N SER A 9 6.44 3.51 30.30
CA SER A 9 7.24 2.41 29.79
C SER A 9 8.72 2.80 29.64
N ARG A 10 9.62 1.81 29.65
CA ARG A 10 11.06 2.03 29.43
C ARG A 10 11.44 1.93 27.95
N SER A 11 10.54 1.43 27.14
CA SER A 11 10.71 1.36 25.68
C SER A 11 9.33 1.38 25.00
N VAL A 12 9.31 1.82 23.73
CA VAL A 12 8.11 1.84 22.87
C VAL A 12 8.46 1.25 21.52
N ILE A 13 7.52 0.51 20.92
CA ILE A 13 7.63 -0.02 19.56
C ILE A 13 6.47 0.51 18.72
N PHE A 14 6.76 1.28 17.68
CA PHE A 14 5.79 1.72 16.70
C PHE A 14 5.57 0.62 15.66
N ALA A 15 4.44 -0.07 15.74
CA ALA A 15 4.04 -1.15 14.84
C ALA A 15 2.66 -0.88 14.22
N THR A 16 2.34 0.40 13.97
CA THR A 16 1.01 0.89 13.59
C THR A 16 0.66 0.63 12.12
N GLY A 17 1.64 0.13 11.34
CA GLY A 17 1.42 -0.18 9.93
C GLY A 17 1.10 1.05 9.08
N ILE A 18 0.36 0.83 8.01
CA ILE A 18 -0.14 1.85 7.08
C ILE A 18 -1.61 1.63 6.78
N SER A 19 -2.30 2.68 6.32
CA SER A 19 -3.65 2.61 5.77
C SER A 19 -3.61 2.91 4.28
N ARG A 20 -4.03 1.96 3.45
CA ARG A 20 -4.14 2.16 2.00
C ARG A 20 -5.13 3.27 1.68
N ARG A 21 -4.75 4.18 0.78
CA ARG A 21 -5.67 5.21 0.29
C ARG A 21 -6.77 4.54 -0.54
N LYS A 22 -8.00 4.94 -0.26
CA LYS A 22 -9.19 4.45 -0.95
C LYS A 22 -9.51 5.33 -2.13
N LEU A 23 -10.10 4.76 -3.15
CA LEU A 23 -10.62 5.49 -4.31
C LEU A 23 -11.87 6.29 -3.92
N GLY A 24 -12.69 5.76 -3.01
CA GLY A 24 -13.87 6.44 -2.47
C GLY A 24 -15.08 6.41 -3.41
N VAL A 25 -15.18 5.40 -4.27
CA VAL A 25 -16.29 5.27 -5.22
C VAL A 25 -17.27 4.17 -4.80
N PRO A 26 -18.55 4.24 -5.22
CA PRO A 26 -19.51 3.15 -5.04
C PRO A 26 -18.97 1.82 -5.57
N GLY A 27 -19.28 0.72 -4.87
CA GLY A 27 -18.82 -0.63 -5.20
C GLY A 27 -17.44 -1.00 -4.66
N GLU A 28 -16.60 -0.03 -4.30
CA GLU A 28 -15.24 -0.31 -3.79
C GLU A 28 -15.28 -1.17 -2.53
N LYS A 29 -16.09 -0.76 -1.54
CA LYS A 29 -16.20 -1.46 -0.25
C LYS A 29 -16.93 -2.80 -0.37
N GLU A 30 -18.01 -2.83 -1.10
CA GLU A 30 -18.91 -3.98 -1.28
C GLU A 30 -18.21 -5.12 -2.01
N LEU A 31 -17.32 -4.78 -2.95
CA LEU A 31 -16.58 -5.71 -3.79
C LEU A 31 -15.13 -5.94 -3.33
N PHE A 32 -14.74 -5.39 -2.19
CA PHE A 32 -13.44 -5.67 -1.58
C PHE A 32 -13.28 -7.18 -1.30
N GLY A 33 -12.17 -7.77 -1.79
CA GLY A 33 -11.93 -9.22 -1.75
C GLY A 33 -12.79 -10.04 -2.72
N LYS A 34 -13.66 -9.37 -3.51
CA LYS A 34 -14.50 -9.98 -4.54
C LYS A 34 -14.18 -9.41 -5.93
N GLY A 35 -12.94 -9.05 -6.14
CA GLY A 35 -12.44 -8.43 -7.35
C GLY A 35 -11.79 -7.06 -7.12
N VAL A 36 -12.07 -6.36 -6.03
CA VAL A 36 -11.31 -5.18 -5.60
C VAL A 36 -10.18 -5.59 -4.68
N SER A 37 -8.97 -5.15 -4.97
CA SER A 37 -7.75 -5.37 -4.20
C SER A 37 -6.93 -4.09 -4.05
N TYR A 38 -6.08 -4.01 -3.02
CA TYR A 38 -5.10 -2.94 -2.79
C TYR A 38 -3.65 -3.43 -2.90
N CYS A 39 -3.42 -4.61 -3.49
CA CYS A 39 -2.08 -5.18 -3.64
C CYS A 39 -1.99 -6.05 -4.89
N ALA A 40 -1.50 -5.49 -5.99
CA ALA A 40 -1.31 -6.23 -7.23
C ALA A 40 -0.32 -7.39 -7.05
N VAL A 41 0.78 -7.18 -6.33
CA VAL A 41 1.80 -8.21 -6.07
C VAL A 41 1.23 -9.39 -5.28
N CYS A 42 0.29 -9.13 -4.36
CA CYS A 42 -0.31 -10.18 -3.52
C CYS A 42 -1.25 -11.07 -4.31
N ASP A 43 -2.05 -10.46 -5.20
CA ASP A 43 -3.23 -11.10 -5.78
C ASP A 43 -3.10 -11.42 -7.29
N CYS A 44 -2.00 -11.02 -7.96
CA CYS A 44 -1.83 -11.19 -9.41
C CYS A 44 -2.10 -12.61 -9.89
N ASN A 45 -1.73 -13.63 -9.12
CA ASN A 45 -1.92 -15.03 -9.50
C ASN A 45 -3.39 -15.45 -9.65
N PHE A 46 -4.33 -14.79 -8.97
CA PHE A 46 -5.76 -15.08 -9.07
C PHE A 46 -6.39 -14.54 -10.36
N TYR A 47 -5.65 -13.69 -11.10
CA TYR A 47 -6.14 -13.02 -12.30
C TYR A 47 -5.49 -13.51 -13.59
N LYS A 48 -4.91 -14.70 -13.58
CA LYS A 48 -4.38 -15.32 -14.81
C LYS A 48 -5.46 -15.48 -15.87
N GLY A 49 -5.21 -14.89 -17.05
CA GLY A 49 -6.12 -14.93 -18.19
C GLY A 49 -7.38 -14.07 -18.03
N ARG A 50 -7.47 -13.23 -17.00
CA ARG A 50 -8.60 -12.33 -16.73
C ARG A 50 -8.28 -10.89 -17.14
N LYS A 51 -9.29 -10.05 -17.26
CA LYS A 51 -9.12 -8.62 -17.51
C LYS A 51 -9.03 -7.86 -16.19
N VAL A 52 -8.11 -6.92 -16.07
CA VAL A 52 -7.91 -6.14 -14.86
C VAL A 52 -7.75 -4.65 -15.13
N LEU A 53 -8.12 -3.83 -14.15
CA LEU A 53 -7.88 -2.40 -14.11
C LEU A 53 -6.98 -2.07 -12.92
N ILE A 54 -5.84 -1.45 -13.20
CA ILE A 54 -5.01 -0.80 -12.19
C ILE A 54 -5.47 0.65 -12.07
N VAL A 55 -5.58 1.16 -10.85
CA VAL A 55 -6.03 2.53 -10.56
C VAL A 55 -4.98 3.25 -9.73
N GLY A 56 -4.36 4.28 -10.27
CA GLY A 56 -3.37 5.08 -9.57
C GLY A 56 -2.52 5.91 -10.51
N ASN A 57 -1.97 7.01 -9.99
CA ASN A 57 -1.26 8.03 -10.78
C ASN A 57 0.26 7.95 -10.65
N ASP A 58 0.76 7.28 -9.61
CA ASP A 58 2.16 7.26 -9.23
C ASP A 58 2.95 6.08 -9.83
N SER A 59 4.24 6.02 -9.50
CA SER A 59 5.15 4.98 -9.97
C SER A 59 4.79 3.57 -9.46
N GLU A 60 4.09 3.43 -8.33
CA GLU A 60 3.59 2.15 -7.83
C GLU A 60 2.55 1.57 -8.76
N ALA A 61 1.60 2.41 -9.20
CA ALA A 61 0.58 2.01 -10.15
C ALA A 61 1.18 1.61 -11.52
N ALA A 62 2.20 2.33 -12.01
CA ALA A 62 2.90 1.98 -13.24
C ALA A 62 3.59 0.61 -13.15
N VAL A 63 4.29 0.34 -12.03
CA VAL A 63 4.93 -0.96 -11.77
C VAL A 63 3.90 -2.08 -11.65
N SER A 64 2.79 -1.82 -10.97
CA SER A 64 1.68 -2.77 -10.85
C SER A 64 1.01 -3.06 -12.19
N ALA A 65 0.86 -2.04 -13.05
CA ALA A 65 0.33 -2.22 -14.39
C ALA A 65 1.25 -3.09 -15.26
N GLU A 66 2.57 -2.85 -15.24
CA GLU A 66 3.55 -3.69 -15.94
C GLU A 66 3.53 -5.13 -15.40
N LEU A 67 3.50 -5.31 -14.08
CA LEU A 67 3.42 -6.64 -13.47
C LEU A 67 2.20 -7.42 -13.96
N MET A 68 1.02 -6.78 -13.96
CA MET A 68 -0.24 -7.45 -14.28
C MET A 68 -0.32 -7.90 -15.74
N THR A 69 0.41 -7.26 -16.68
CA THR A 69 0.47 -7.74 -18.09
C THR A 69 1.04 -9.15 -18.22
N ARG A 70 1.79 -9.64 -17.24
CA ARG A 70 2.36 -11.00 -17.23
C ARG A 70 1.36 -12.07 -16.79
N TYR A 71 0.25 -11.67 -16.19
CA TYR A 71 -0.75 -12.58 -15.61
C TYR A 71 -2.10 -12.42 -16.31
N ALA A 72 -2.58 -11.20 -16.45
CA ALA A 72 -3.87 -10.91 -17.04
C ALA A 72 -3.87 -11.08 -18.57
N SER A 73 -5.02 -11.40 -19.16
CA SER A 73 -5.22 -11.38 -20.61
C SER A 73 -5.25 -9.96 -21.17
N GLU A 74 -5.69 -9.01 -20.35
CA GLU A 74 -5.77 -7.62 -20.70
C GLU A 74 -5.61 -6.77 -19.43
N THR A 75 -4.71 -5.78 -19.48
CA THR A 75 -4.44 -4.87 -18.37
C THR A 75 -4.75 -3.45 -18.79
N PHE A 76 -5.73 -2.84 -18.14
CA PHE A 76 -6.01 -1.41 -18.22
C PHE A 76 -5.32 -0.70 -17.04
N TRP A 77 -4.93 0.54 -17.24
CA TRP A 77 -4.37 1.38 -16.20
C TRP A 77 -5.00 2.76 -16.24
N ALA A 78 -5.85 3.07 -15.24
CA ALA A 78 -6.48 4.36 -15.08
C ALA A 78 -5.58 5.31 -14.28
N ALA A 79 -5.08 6.34 -14.95
CA ALA A 79 -4.26 7.41 -14.37
C ALA A 79 -4.69 8.75 -15.00
N TRP A 80 -5.45 9.53 -14.25
CA TRP A 80 -6.02 10.81 -14.70
C TRP A 80 -5.08 12.00 -14.49
N ASP A 81 -4.04 11.82 -13.67
CA ASP A 81 -2.97 12.77 -13.41
C ASP A 81 -1.66 12.00 -13.18
N VAL A 82 -0.96 11.71 -14.29
CA VAL A 82 0.19 10.80 -14.27
C VAL A 82 1.40 11.48 -13.62
N GLU A 83 1.71 11.09 -12.39
CA GLU A 83 2.87 11.51 -11.60
C GLU A 83 4.01 10.47 -11.62
N ALA A 84 3.80 9.33 -12.26
CA ALA A 84 4.76 8.25 -12.35
C ALA A 84 6.01 8.64 -13.17
N ASP A 85 7.16 8.03 -12.81
CA ASP A 85 8.39 8.17 -13.61
C ASP A 85 8.12 7.81 -15.08
N PRO A 86 8.47 8.69 -16.04
CA PRO A 86 8.22 8.46 -17.47
C PRO A 86 8.79 7.12 -18.00
N LYS A 87 9.90 6.64 -17.42
CA LYS A 87 10.49 5.35 -17.80
C LYS A 87 9.61 4.18 -17.37
N LEU A 88 8.96 4.27 -16.20
CA LEU A 88 8.03 3.24 -15.72
C LEU A 88 6.73 3.27 -16.52
N VAL A 89 6.26 4.46 -16.88
CA VAL A 89 5.10 4.64 -17.78
C VAL A 89 5.36 3.98 -19.14
N ALA A 90 6.51 4.27 -19.75
CA ALA A 90 6.91 3.67 -21.02
C ALA A 90 6.97 2.14 -20.90
N LYS A 91 7.63 1.62 -19.86
CA LYS A 91 7.76 0.19 -19.61
C LYS A 91 6.40 -0.52 -19.46
N ALA A 92 5.46 0.08 -18.74
CA ALA A 92 4.11 -0.48 -18.59
C ALA A 92 3.36 -0.54 -19.94
N LYS A 93 3.45 0.54 -20.75
CA LYS A 93 2.85 0.58 -22.09
C LYS A 93 3.49 -0.42 -23.05
N ASP A 94 4.81 -0.51 -23.07
CA ASP A 94 5.55 -1.45 -23.92
C ASP A 94 5.24 -2.91 -23.56
N ALA A 95 4.95 -3.18 -22.28
CA ALA A 95 4.50 -4.49 -21.80
C ALA A 95 3.03 -4.79 -22.17
N GLY A 96 2.28 -3.83 -22.71
CA GLY A 96 0.90 -4.01 -23.18
C GLY A 96 -0.18 -3.44 -22.24
N ALA A 97 0.18 -2.68 -21.19
CA ALA A 97 -0.82 -2.00 -20.36
C ALA A 97 -1.49 -0.84 -21.13
N LYS A 98 -2.81 -0.81 -21.14
CA LYS A 98 -3.61 0.21 -21.83
C LYS A 98 -3.88 1.36 -20.87
N LEU A 99 -3.19 2.48 -21.06
CA LEU A 99 -3.37 3.68 -20.25
C LEU A 99 -4.72 4.36 -20.59
N LEU A 100 -5.53 4.60 -19.57
CA LEU A 100 -6.76 5.37 -19.60
C LEU A 100 -6.55 6.65 -18.78
N THR A 101 -6.96 7.80 -19.33
CA THR A 101 -6.84 9.10 -18.66
C THR A 101 -8.10 9.49 -17.88
N SER A 102 -9.18 8.74 -18.04
CA SER A 102 -10.42 8.92 -17.29
C SER A 102 -10.32 8.32 -15.89
N LYS A 103 -11.07 8.91 -14.94
CA LYS A 103 -11.09 8.48 -13.54
C LYS A 103 -12.23 7.50 -13.29
N PRO A 104 -12.02 6.41 -12.54
CA PRO A 104 -13.10 5.54 -12.11
C PRO A 104 -14.14 6.30 -11.27
N LYS A 105 -15.41 6.12 -11.59
CA LYS A 105 -16.56 6.74 -10.92
C LYS A 105 -17.38 5.75 -10.11
N GLU A 106 -17.43 4.49 -10.55
CA GLU A 106 -18.20 3.43 -9.89
C GLU A 106 -17.62 2.07 -10.29
N ILE A 107 -17.48 1.16 -9.34
CA ILE A 107 -17.13 -0.25 -9.58
C ILE A 107 -18.42 -1.06 -9.51
N ARG A 108 -18.73 -1.82 -10.57
CA ARG A 108 -19.99 -2.55 -10.73
C ARG A 108 -19.79 -4.04 -10.73
N GLY A 109 -20.77 -4.74 -10.15
CA GLY A 109 -20.84 -6.18 -10.20
C GLY A 109 -21.80 -6.77 -9.18
N GLU A 110 -22.28 -7.98 -9.46
CA GLU A 110 -23.08 -8.78 -8.54
C GLU A 110 -22.21 -9.90 -7.96
N GLY A 111 -21.91 -9.82 -6.65
CA GLY A 111 -21.08 -10.79 -5.94
C GLY A 111 -19.59 -10.76 -6.29
N LYS A 112 -19.19 -10.19 -7.42
CA LYS A 112 -17.81 -9.95 -7.86
C LYS A 112 -17.75 -8.77 -8.83
N VAL A 113 -16.56 -8.20 -9.04
CA VAL A 113 -16.32 -7.16 -10.04
C VAL A 113 -16.67 -7.69 -11.43
N GLN A 114 -17.35 -6.86 -12.23
CA GLN A 114 -17.71 -7.12 -13.63
C GLN A 114 -17.33 -5.95 -14.56
N SER A 115 -17.38 -4.71 -14.06
CA SER A 115 -17.04 -3.53 -14.85
C SER A 115 -16.76 -2.32 -13.96
N VAL A 116 -16.18 -1.29 -14.57
CA VAL A 116 -15.96 0.03 -13.95
C VAL A 116 -16.56 1.10 -14.87
N LEU A 117 -17.43 1.94 -14.33
CA LEU A 117 -17.89 3.16 -14.99
C LEU A 117 -16.84 4.25 -14.77
N MET A 118 -16.41 4.87 -15.84
CA MET A 118 -15.46 5.99 -15.81
C MET A 118 -16.22 7.33 -15.80
N ASP A 119 -15.52 8.42 -15.45
CA ASP A 119 -16.09 9.77 -15.37
C ASP A 119 -16.46 10.38 -16.75
N ASP A 120 -15.81 9.89 -17.81
CA ASP A 120 -16.15 10.25 -19.20
C ASP A 120 -17.38 9.49 -19.74
N GLY A 121 -18.02 8.64 -18.93
CA GLY A 121 -19.16 7.82 -19.27
C GLY A 121 -18.83 6.49 -19.92
N SER A 122 -17.57 6.20 -20.21
CA SER A 122 -17.16 4.89 -20.72
C SER A 122 -17.29 3.80 -19.66
N VAL A 123 -17.43 2.55 -20.10
CA VAL A 123 -17.49 1.37 -19.22
C VAL A 123 -16.36 0.44 -19.61
N VAL A 124 -15.55 0.06 -18.63
CA VAL A 124 -14.43 -0.89 -18.80
C VAL A 124 -14.83 -2.21 -18.18
N GLU A 125 -14.99 -3.26 -19.00
CA GLU A 125 -15.27 -4.62 -18.51
C GLU A 125 -14.01 -5.26 -17.96
N VAL A 126 -14.02 -5.63 -16.66
CA VAL A 126 -12.90 -6.23 -15.96
C VAL A 126 -13.36 -7.20 -14.88
N ASP A 127 -12.52 -8.19 -14.58
CA ASP A 127 -12.74 -9.15 -13.49
C ASP A 127 -12.12 -8.69 -12.17
N GLY A 128 -11.22 -7.68 -12.21
CA GLY A 128 -10.55 -7.17 -11.04
C GLY A 128 -10.12 -5.71 -11.16
N VAL A 129 -10.13 -5.02 -10.02
CA VAL A 129 -9.69 -3.63 -9.87
C VAL A 129 -8.65 -3.58 -8.76
N PHE A 130 -7.46 -3.09 -9.09
CA PHE A 130 -6.35 -2.94 -8.15
C PHE A 130 -6.13 -1.45 -7.87
N ILE A 131 -6.36 -1.05 -6.62
CA ILE A 131 -6.29 0.36 -6.21
C ILE A 131 -4.90 0.61 -5.62
N GLU A 132 -4.05 1.29 -6.38
CA GLU A 132 -2.65 1.62 -6.07
C GLU A 132 -2.50 3.15 -5.95
N LEU A 133 -3.20 3.73 -4.98
CA LEU A 133 -3.20 5.18 -4.69
C LEU A 133 -2.24 5.56 -3.55
N GLY A 134 -1.31 4.65 -3.22
CA GLY A 134 -0.41 4.81 -2.09
C GLY A 134 -1.09 4.55 -0.74
N ALA A 135 -0.43 4.99 0.32
CA ALA A 135 -0.89 4.78 1.69
C ALA A 135 -0.64 6.02 2.55
N LYS A 136 -1.24 6.03 3.73
CA LYS A 136 -0.90 6.92 4.85
C LYS A 136 -0.41 6.08 6.01
N SER A 137 0.56 6.59 6.74
CA SER A 137 1.01 5.98 7.98
C SER A 137 0.54 6.80 9.19
N ALA A 138 0.74 6.28 10.39
CA ALA A 138 0.56 7.00 11.64
C ALA A 138 1.94 7.40 12.22
N ALA A 139 2.90 7.70 11.36
CA ALA A 139 4.27 8.05 11.77
C ALA A 139 4.34 9.38 12.52
N ASP A 140 3.35 10.25 12.34
CA ASP A 140 3.14 11.47 13.11
C ASP A 140 3.02 11.22 14.62
N LEU A 141 2.52 10.06 15.05
CA LEU A 141 2.50 9.66 16.46
C LEU A 141 3.90 9.57 17.11
N ALA A 142 4.93 9.42 16.29
CA ALA A 142 6.32 9.36 16.79
C ALA A 142 6.95 10.75 16.98
N MET A 143 6.28 11.81 16.48
CA MET A 143 6.80 13.19 16.59
C MET A 143 6.87 13.68 18.03
N ASP A 144 5.99 13.21 18.90
CA ASP A 144 6.02 13.53 20.33
C ASP A 144 7.29 13.01 21.04
N LEU A 145 8.01 12.08 20.39
CA LEU A 145 9.30 11.57 20.83
C LEU A 145 10.48 12.13 19.98
N ASP A 146 10.29 13.26 19.31
CA ASP A 146 11.28 13.84 18.40
C ASP A 146 11.69 12.92 17.22
N ILE A 147 10.87 11.94 16.88
CA ILE A 147 11.07 11.08 15.71
C ILE A 147 10.29 11.67 14.54
N MET A 148 10.98 12.47 13.72
CA MET A 148 10.37 13.06 12.52
C MET A 148 10.20 12.01 11.44
N PRO A 149 9.00 11.87 10.86
CA PRO A 149 8.79 11.03 9.68
C PRO A 149 9.63 11.48 8.49
N GLU A 150 10.01 10.52 7.63
CA GLU A 150 10.58 10.80 6.32
C GLU A 150 9.50 11.39 5.38
N ILE A 151 9.92 11.87 4.18
CA ILE A 151 9.02 12.50 3.20
C ILE A 151 7.88 11.56 2.77
N ASP A 152 8.10 10.24 2.82
CA ASP A 152 7.14 9.21 2.46
C ASP A 152 6.28 8.71 3.65
N ASP A 153 6.18 9.50 4.72
CA ASP A 153 5.47 9.19 5.96
C ASP A 153 5.98 7.91 6.66
N THR A 154 7.24 7.55 6.51
CA THR A 154 7.84 6.39 7.18
C THR A 154 8.72 6.78 8.37
N ILE A 155 8.95 5.83 9.28
CA ILE A 155 9.93 5.97 10.35
C ILE A 155 11.23 5.27 9.94
N LYS A 156 12.31 6.05 9.85
CA LYS A 156 13.63 5.51 9.57
C LYS A 156 14.16 4.72 10.77
N VAL A 157 14.65 3.51 10.50
CA VAL A 157 15.20 2.61 11.52
C VAL A 157 16.54 2.03 11.10
N ASN A 158 17.32 1.63 12.12
CA ASN A 158 18.52 0.83 11.96
C ASN A 158 18.16 -0.65 11.68
N PRO A 159 19.12 -1.53 11.32
CA PRO A 159 18.88 -2.96 11.10
C PRO A 159 18.25 -3.71 12.27
N ASP A 160 18.44 -3.25 13.49
CA ASP A 160 17.85 -3.78 14.73
C ASP A 160 16.47 -3.17 15.05
N CYS A 161 15.87 -2.42 14.09
CA CYS A 161 14.64 -1.69 14.23
C CYS A 161 14.65 -0.56 15.26
N SER A 162 15.81 -0.16 15.79
CA SER A 162 15.94 1.02 16.65
C SER A 162 15.80 2.31 15.82
N THR A 163 15.21 3.35 16.42
CA THR A 163 15.19 4.70 15.88
C THR A 163 16.40 5.51 16.36
N LYS A 164 16.49 6.78 15.98
CA LYS A 164 17.49 7.71 16.54
C LYS A 164 17.29 8.01 18.04
N VAL A 165 16.11 7.71 18.59
CA VAL A 165 15.76 7.94 19.98
C VAL A 165 15.97 6.66 20.80
N PRO A 166 16.86 6.67 21.81
CA PRO A 166 17.11 5.50 22.63
C PRO A 166 15.83 4.97 23.30
N GLY A 167 15.58 3.66 23.19
CA GLY A 167 14.38 3.02 23.73
C GLY A 167 13.15 3.09 22.83
N ALA A 168 13.22 3.81 21.71
CA ALA A 168 12.16 3.85 20.71
C ALA A 168 12.54 3.01 19.48
N PHE A 169 11.64 2.12 19.08
CA PHE A 169 11.76 1.20 17.96
C PHE A 169 10.59 1.35 17.00
N ALA A 170 10.78 0.96 15.73
CA ALA A 170 9.67 0.86 14.80
C ALA A 170 9.84 -0.38 13.90
N CYS A 171 8.70 -1.00 13.51
CA CYS A 171 8.73 -2.21 12.71
C CYS A 171 7.48 -2.36 11.83
N GLY A 172 7.58 -3.19 10.80
CA GLY A 172 6.50 -3.43 9.86
C GLY A 172 6.35 -2.32 8.83
N ASP A 173 5.14 -2.16 8.29
CA ASP A 173 4.90 -1.29 7.13
C ASP A 173 5.19 0.19 7.39
N ILE A 174 5.13 0.63 8.63
CA ILE A 174 5.49 2.00 9.03
C ILE A 174 6.95 2.36 8.75
N THR A 175 7.83 1.36 8.59
CA THR A 175 9.25 1.56 8.25
C THR A 175 9.52 1.56 6.74
N GLY A 176 8.47 1.66 5.92
CA GLY A 176 8.57 1.69 4.46
C GLY A 176 8.31 0.34 3.78
N ARG A 177 8.61 0.30 2.49
CA ARG A 177 8.40 -0.90 1.64
C ARG A 177 9.46 -2.00 1.88
N PRO A 178 9.16 -3.26 1.49
CA PRO A 178 7.89 -3.74 0.95
C PRO A 178 6.81 -3.89 2.03
N TRP A 179 5.56 -3.55 1.72
CA TRP A 179 4.42 -3.71 2.63
C TRP A 179 3.92 -5.15 2.58
N GLN A 180 4.62 -6.02 3.29
CA GLN A 180 4.39 -7.47 3.27
C GLN A 180 4.38 -8.04 4.68
N VAL A 181 3.49 -8.99 4.92
CA VAL A 181 3.35 -9.69 6.21
C VAL A 181 4.68 -10.30 6.65
N ALA A 182 5.43 -10.91 5.74
CA ALA A 182 6.72 -11.53 6.05
C ALA A 182 7.74 -10.52 6.60
N LYS A 183 7.80 -9.29 6.02
CA LYS A 183 8.64 -8.20 6.54
C LYS A 183 8.17 -7.77 7.93
N ALA A 184 6.86 -7.55 8.09
CA ALA A 184 6.29 -7.09 9.36
C ALA A 184 6.58 -8.10 10.50
N VAL A 185 6.43 -9.40 10.24
CA VAL A 185 6.75 -10.48 11.19
C VAL A 185 8.25 -10.48 11.53
N GLY A 186 9.12 -10.43 10.51
CA GLY A 186 10.58 -10.43 10.72
C GLY A 186 11.05 -9.22 11.53
N GLN A 187 10.64 -8.02 11.14
CA GLN A 187 10.98 -6.80 11.87
C GLN A 187 10.34 -6.76 13.26
N GLY A 188 9.12 -7.28 13.45
CA GLY A 188 8.48 -7.36 14.76
C GLY A 188 9.27 -8.23 15.73
N CYS A 189 9.82 -9.36 15.26
CA CYS A 189 10.71 -10.20 16.05
C CYS A 189 11.99 -9.44 16.43
N ILE A 190 12.65 -8.80 15.47
CA ILE A 190 13.89 -8.04 15.70
C ILE A 190 13.64 -6.89 16.69
N ALA A 191 12.63 -6.07 16.46
CA ALA A 191 12.29 -4.94 17.32
C ALA A 191 11.96 -5.39 18.75
N GLY A 192 11.20 -6.49 18.90
CA GLY A 192 10.86 -7.04 20.21
C GLY A 192 12.09 -7.49 20.99
N MET A 193 13.02 -8.19 20.35
CA MET A 193 14.29 -8.62 20.97
C MET A 193 15.17 -7.42 21.35
N ALA A 194 15.33 -6.45 20.44
CA ALA A 194 16.12 -5.25 20.68
C ALA A 194 15.55 -4.40 21.84
N ALA A 195 14.23 -4.25 21.91
CA ALA A 195 13.57 -3.56 23.01
C ALA A 195 13.80 -4.26 24.36
N VAL A 196 13.76 -5.61 24.40
CA VAL A 196 14.07 -6.39 25.62
C VAL A 196 15.52 -6.18 26.05
N ASP A 197 16.47 -6.22 25.10
CA ASP A 197 17.88 -6.01 25.41
C ASP A 197 18.15 -4.60 25.91
N TYR A 198 17.51 -3.60 25.30
CA TYR A 198 17.56 -2.20 25.78
C TYR A 198 17.05 -2.08 27.22
N VAL A 199 15.88 -2.65 27.53
CA VAL A 199 15.28 -2.60 28.87
C VAL A 199 16.15 -3.33 29.90
N ARG A 200 16.87 -4.39 29.50
CA ARG A 200 17.79 -5.15 30.36
C ARG A 200 19.17 -4.50 30.50
N GLY A 201 19.44 -3.40 29.81
CA GLY A 201 20.75 -2.74 29.82
C GLY A 201 21.83 -3.53 29.09
N LYS A 202 21.46 -4.45 28.20
CA LYS A 202 22.37 -5.13 27.30
C LYS A 202 22.58 -4.25 26.09
N LYS A 203 23.80 -3.81 25.86
CA LYS A 203 24.24 -3.14 24.62
C LYS A 203 24.82 -4.17 23.66
#